data_13eef265ee91f0c4b3ba0e9963aa2118
#
_entry.id   13eef265ee91f0c4b3ba0e9963aa2118
#
_cell.length_a   1.000
_cell.length_b   1.000
_cell.length_c   1.000
_cell.angle_alpha   90.00
_cell.angle_beta   90.00
_cell.angle_gamma   90.00
#
_symmetry.space_group_name_H-M   'P 1'
#
loop_
_entity.id
_entity.type
_entity.pdbx_description
1 polymer ?
#
loop_
_entity_poly.entity_id
_entity_poly.type
_entity_poly.pdbx_seq_one_letter_code
_entity_poly.pdbx_strand_id
1 'polypeptide(L)'
;MNKKTIRDIDVTGKKVLVRCDFNVPLDENRTITDNRRIVSALPTIQYLIEKGAKVILCSHLGRPKGEVKKEFSLDVVADELSSSLGKEVKLAEDVVGESAKTLTNQMKPGDVVLLENVRFHKEEEKNDPTFSKELASLAEIYVNDAFGTAHRAHSSTEGVSHYLPAVAGFLMEKEIDFLGGALENPAKPFIAILGGAKVSDKIGVIENLLEKVDKLIIGGGMAFTFLKAQGHKIGKSICEEDKLDLARDILKKAEEKKVEILLPVDSHVAKDYSNDAEDSIVHSKEIPDDLEGLDIGPDTIKLFEKAMEGAKTIIWNGPLGVCEFSKYEVGTREVAKAVAATGAISIVGGGDSAAAIEKLGLADKITHISTGGGASLEFLEGKKLPGVECLLDK
;
A
#
# COMPACT_ATOMS: atom_id res chain seq x y z
N MET A 1 -10.58 8.43 -11.80
CA MET A 1 -10.37 9.68 -11.02
C MET A 1 -9.39 10.57 -11.77
N ASN A 2 -9.73 11.84 -11.97
CA ASN A 2 -8.97 12.73 -12.88
C ASN A 2 -8.36 13.91 -12.11
N LYS A 3 -7.22 13.68 -11.47
CA LYS A 3 -6.53 14.67 -10.65
C LYS A 3 -5.38 15.33 -11.42
N LYS A 4 -5.15 16.62 -11.16
CA LYS A 4 -3.97 17.32 -11.67
C LYS A 4 -2.69 16.73 -11.08
N THR A 5 -1.65 16.71 -11.90
CA THR A 5 -0.31 16.26 -11.53
C THR A 5 0.68 17.41 -11.63
N ILE A 6 1.93 17.16 -11.25
CA ILE A 6 3.02 18.15 -11.40
C ILE A 6 3.23 18.59 -12.85
N ARG A 7 2.77 17.81 -13.84
CA ARG A 7 2.82 18.19 -15.26
C ARG A 7 1.78 19.24 -15.64
N ASP A 8 0.73 19.36 -14.85
CA ASP A 8 -0.44 20.23 -15.13
C ASP A 8 -0.33 21.61 -14.50
N ILE A 9 0.78 21.93 -13.86
CA ILE A 9 1.00 23.21 -13.17
C ILE A 9 2.42 23.73 -13.44
N ASP A 10 2.57 25.04 -13.59
CA ASP A 10 3.89 25.66 -13.76
C ASP A 10 4.60 25.76 -12.40
N VAL A 11 5.72 25.06 -12.28
CA VAL A 11 6.55 25.02 -11.06
C VAL A 11 7.84 25.84 -11.20
N THR A 12 8.10 26.40 -12.36
CA THR A 12 9.36 27.10 -12.66
C THR A 12 9.60 28.28 -11.72
N GLY A 13 10.73 28.24 -11.02
CA GLY A 13 11.13 29.27 -10.06
C GLY A 13 10.32 29.34 -8.78
N LYS A 14 9.33 28.46 -8.61
CA LYS A 14 8.43 28.46 -7.46
C LYS A 14 8.93 27.53 -6.36
N LYS A 15 8.60 27.88 -5.11
CA LYS A 15 8.79 27.01 -3.97
C LYS A 15 7.68 25.96 -3.96
N VAL A 16 8.07 24.70 -4.02
CA VAL A 16 7.14 23.57 -4.09
C VAL A 16 7.34 22.68 -2.86
N LEU A 17 6.31 22.56 -2.04
CA LEU A 17 6.29 21.67 -0.89
C LEU A 17 5.83 20.28 -1.36
N VAL A 18 6.71 19.29 -1.23
CA VAL A 18 6.44 17.91 -1.63
C VAL A 18 6.33 17.02 -0.40
N ARG A 19 5.16 16.45 -0.17
CA ARG A 19 4.97 15.44 0.87
C ARG A 19 5.41 14.08 0.31
N CYS A 20 6.47 13.55 0.87
CA CYS A 20 7.01 12.23 0.54
C CYS A 20 6.74 11.23 1.66
N ASP A 21 6.96 9.97 1.38
CA ASP A 21 7.01 8.92 2.40
C ASP A 21 8.46 8.44 2.52
N PHE A 22 9.17 8.99 3.48
CA PHE A 22 10.54 8.63 3.85
C PHE A 22 10.59 7.85 5.16
N ASN A 23 9.48 7.23 5.55
CA ASN A 23 9.41 6.37 6.73
C ASN A 23 10.11 5.03 6.43
N VAL A 24 11.42 5.10 6.31
CA VAL A 24 12.29 3.95 6.00
C VAL A 24 12.68 3.19 7.26
N PRO A 25 12.90 1.87 7.15
CA PRO A 25 13.39 1.09 8.29
C PRO A 25 14.85 1.42 8.58
N LEU A 26 15.16 1.58 9.86
CA LEU A 26 16.50 1.83 10.36
C LEU A 26 16.92 0.68 11.28
N ASP A 27 18.21 0.32 11.24
CA ASP A 27 18.77 -0.60 12.22
C ASP A 27 19.10 0.13 13.54
N GLU A 28 19.68 -0.59 14.50
CA GLU A 28 20.06 -0.04 15.79
C GLU A 28 21.11 1.07 15.72
N ASN A 29 21.89 1.12 14.62
CA ASN A 29 22.88 2.16 14.35
C ASN A 29 22.33 3.31 13.50
N ARG A 30 21.01 3.33 13.28
CA ARG A 30 20.32 4.28 12.42
C ARG A 30 20.77 4.24 10.95
N THR A 31 21.21 3.08 10.48
CA THR A 31 21.49 2.84 9.07
C THR A 31 20.22 2.42 8.35
N ILE A 32 19.94 3.03 7.20
CA ILE A 32 18.79 2.67 6.38
C ILE A 32 18.97 1.26 5.84
N THR A 33 18.08 0.34 6.20
CA THR A 33 18.14 -1.07 5.76
C THR A 33 17.38 -1.33 4.47
N ASP A 34 16.48 -0.43 4.09
CA ASP A 34 15.73 -0.49 2.84
C ASP A 34 15.42 0.94 2.37
N ASN A 35 15.99 1.32 1.24
CA ASN A 35 15.85 2.68 0.69
C ASN A 35 14.80 2.79 -0.42
N ARG A 36 13.98 1.77 -0.66
CA ARG A 36 13.03 1.75 -1.79
C ARG A 36 12.08 2.94 -1.81
N ARG A 37 11.61 3.38 -0.65
CA ARG A 37 10.72 4.56 -0.54
C ARG A 37 11.42 5.85 -1.00
N ILE A 38 12.68 6.00 -0.67
CA ILE A 38 13.49 7.15 -1.11
C ILE A 38 13.69 7.09 -2.62
N VAL A 39 14.14 5.95 -3.14
CA VAL A 39 14.35 5.74 -4.58
C VAL A 39 13.07 6.01 -5.37
N SER A 40 11.94 5.54 -4.86
CA SER A 40 10.63 5.73 -5.51
C SER A 40 10.20 7.19 -5.59
N ALA A 41 10.66 8.05 -4.69
CA ALA A 41 10.38 9.48 -4.69
C ALA A 41 11.26 10.28 -5.68
N LEU A 42 12.38 9.70 -6.11
CA LEU A 42 13.34 10.42 -6.96
C LEU A 42 12.76 10.95 -8.28
N PRO A 43 11.94 10.21 -9.03
CA PRO A 43 11.38 10.74 -10.27
C PRO A 43 10.61 12.04 -10.11
N THR A 44 9.80 12.18 -9.08
CA THR A 44 9.07 13.43 -8.76
C THR A 44 10.06 14.56 -8.42
N ILE A 45 11.03 14.25 -7.56
CA ILE A 45 12.03 15.25 -7.12
C ILE A 45 12.88 15.71 -8.30
N GLN A 46 13.38 14.78 -9.11
CA GLN A 46 14.21 15.08 -10.29
C GLN A 46 13.45 15.90 -11.33
N TYR A 47 12.18 15.57 -11.58
CA TYR A 47 11.33 16.34 -12.48
C TYR A 47 11.23 17.80 -12.01
N LEU A 48 10.97 18.02 -10.72
CA LEU A 48 10.86 19.37 -10.17
C LEU A 48 12.18 20.16 -10.25
N ILE A 49 13.30 19.48 -9.99
CA ILE A 49 14.64 20.08 -10.13
C ILE A 49 14.88 20.50 -11.58
N GLU A 50 14.61 19.61 -12.54
CA GLU A 50 14.79 19.87 -13.98
C GLU A 50 13.92 21.04 -14.48
N LYS A 51 12.73 21.21 -13.90
CA LYS A 51 11.82 22.32 -14.23
C LYS A 51 12.20 23.64 -13.53
N GLY A 52 13.27 23.65 -12.76
CA GLY A 52 13.73 24.86 -12.07
C GLY A 52 12.93 25.24 -10.84
N ALA A 53 12.21 24.29 -10.23
CA ALA A 53 11.52 24.53 -8.97
C ALA A 53 12.51 24.61 -7.80
N LYS A 54 12.08 25.26 -6.73
CA LYS A 54 12.74 25.22 -5.42
C LYS A 54 12.02 24.17 -4.60
N VAL A 55 12.68 23.01 -4.38
CA VAL A 55 12.03 21.80 -3.87
C VAL A 55 12.17 21.70 -2.36
N ILE A 56 11.05 21.73 -1.65
CA ILE A 56 10.97 21.61 -0.19
C ILE A 56 10.31 20.28 0.11
N LEU A 57 11.05 19.33 0.68
CA LEU A 57 10.56 18.00 0.99
C LEU A 57 10.14 17.91 2.46
N CYS A 58 9.05 17.22 2.72
CA CYS A 58 8.62 16.89 4.08
C CYS A 58 8.15 15.46 4.17
N SER A 59 8.34 14.85 5.33
CA SER A 59 7.94 13.48 5.64
C SER A 59 7.87 13.27 7.13
N HIS A 60 7.25 12.17 7.52
CA HIS A 60 7.38 11.61 8.86
C HIS A 60 8.40 10.47 8.86
N LEU A 61 8.88 10.12 10.04
CA LEU A 61 9.71 8.94 10.31
C LEU A 61 9.32 8.40 11.68
N GLY A 62 8.85 7.16 11.74
CA GLY A 62 8.46 6.51 12.98
C GLY A 62 7.30 7.20 13.71
N ARG A 63 7.27 7.03 15.02
CA ARG A 63 6.21 7.56 15.89
C ARG A 63 6.80 8.33 17.10
N PRO A 64 7.32 9.54 16.88
CA PRO A 64 7.90 10.35 17.97
C PRO A 64 6.88 10.96 18.91
N LYS A 65 5.58 10.88 18.62
CA LYS A 65 4.47 11.35 19.47
C LYS A 65 4.50 12.85 19.79
N GLY A 66 4.86 13.66 18.81
CA GLY A 66 4.87 15.11 18.97
C GLY A 66 6.08 15.66 19.74
N GLU A 67 7.13 14.87 19.87
CA GLU A 67 8.36 15.26 20.56
C GLU A 67 9.55 15.18 19.64
N VAL A 68 10.49 16.09 19.80
CA VAL A 68 11.77 16.05 19.07
C VAL A 68 12.63 14.93 19.64
N LYS A 69 12.89 13.90 18.84
CA LYS A 69 13.72 12.75 19.21
C LYS A 69 14.75 12.48 18.13
N LYS A 70 16.03 12.49 18.49
CA LYS A 70 17.12 12.29 17.54
C LYS A 70 17.01 10.97 16.78
N GLU A 71 16.53 9.93 17.41
CA GLU A 71 16.34 8.61 16.78
C GLU A 71 15.36 8.64 15.58
N PHE A 72 14.49 9.63 15.54
CA PHE A 72 13.52 9.84 14.46
C PHE A 72 13.84 11.04 13.56
N SER A 73 15.06 11.58 13.65
CA SER A 73 15.50 12.66 12.76
C SER A 73 15.60 12.17 11.30
N LEU A 74 15.29 13.05 10.36
CA LEU A 74 15.45 12.79 8.93
C LEU A 74 16.88 13.06 8.42
N ASP A 75 17.85 13.22 9.30
CA ASP A 75 19.25 13.45 8.92
C ASP A 75 19.79 12.33 8.01
N VAL A 76 19.52 11.08 8.34
CA VAL A 76 19.94 9.92 7.52
C VAL A 76 19.26 9.92 6.14
N VAL A 77 18.04 10.42 6.05
CA VAL A 77 17.34 10.55 4.78
C VAL A 77 17.94 11.67 3.92
N ALA A 78 18.30 12.79 4.54
CA ALA A 78 18.99 13.89 3.83
C ALA A 78 20.30 13.42 3.21
N ASP A 79 21.09 12.63 3.93
CA ASP A 79 22.34 12.06 3.43
C ASP A 79 22.11 11.11 2.25
N GLU A 80 21.12 10.22 2.36
CA GLU A 80 20.76 9.28 1.29
C GLU A 80 20.25 10.02 0.04
N LEU A 81 19.41 11.03 0.21
CA LEU A 81 18.93 11.87 -0.89
C LEU A 81 20.05 12.62 -1.58
N SER A 82 20.98 13.18 -0.80
CA SER A 82 22.14 13.89 -1.35
C SER A 82 22.98 12.96 -2.24
N SER A 83 23.22 11.76 -1.76
CA SER A 83 23.92 10.73 -2.52
C SER A 83 23.18 10.33 -3.80
N SER A 84 21.89 10.06 -3.69
CA SER A 84 21.06 9.60 -4.82
C SER A 84 20.85 10.68 -5.89
N LEU A 85 20.77 11.94 -5.49
CA LEU A 85 20.56 13.06 -6.40
C LEU A 85 21.87 13.62 -6.96
N GLY A 86 23.01 13.27 -6.36
CA GLY A 86 24.31 13.82 -6.74
C GLY A 86 24.41 15.34 -6.47
N LYS A 87 23.67 15.83 -5.49
CA LYS A 87 23.68 17.23 -5.06
C LYS A 87 23.33 17.33 -3.59
N GLU A 88 23.73 18.42 -2.95
CA GLU A 88 23.44 18.66 -1.54
C GLU A 88 21.94 18.83 -1.30
N VAL A 89 21.38 18.06 -0.37
CA VAL A 89 20.08 18.25 0.22
C VAL A 89 20.29 18.79 1.64
N LYS A 90 19.90 20.03 1.87
CA LYS A 90 20.03 20.66 3.20
C LYS A 90 18.90 20.23 4.09
N LEU A 91 19.21 19.77 5.30
CA LEU A 91 18.23 19.47 6.32
C LEU A 91 18.00 20.71 7.19
N ALA A 92 16.74 21.14 7.29
CA ALA A 92 16.35 22.15 8.28
C ALA A 92 16.37 21.54 9.69
N GLU A 93 16.67 22.33 10.68
CA GLU A 93 16.68 21.89 12.09
C GLU A 93 15.27 21.80 12.69
N ASP A 94 14.27 22.31 11.99
CA ASP A 94 12.87 22.35 12.40
C ASP A 94 11.94 22.14 11.21
N VAL A 95 10.64 22.25 11.43
CA VAL A 95 9.61 22.07 10.39
C VAL A 95 9.08 23.42 9.91
N VAL A 96 8.70 24.30 10.82
CA VAL A 96 8.08 25.60 10.53
C VAL A 96 8.77 26.76 11.27
N GLY A 97 9.92 26.53 11.86
CA GLY A 97 10.67 27.51 12.64
C GLY A 97 11.65 28.33 11.82
N GLU A 98 12.58 28.98 12.52
CA GLU A 98 13.58 29.88 11.90
C GLU A 98 14.49 29.16 10.90
N SER A 99 14.92 27.94 11.21
CA SER A 99 15.78 27.18 10.29
C SER A 99 15.08 26.89 8.97
N ALA A 100 13.85 26.38 9.01
CA ALA A 100 13.05 26.12 7.82
C ALA A 100 12.82 27.39 7.01
N LYS A 101 12.45 28.48 7.64
CA LYS A 101 12.21 29.77 6.98
C LYS A 101 13.47 30.32 6.32
N THR A 102 14.59 30.30 7.02
CA THR A 102 15.87 30.78 6.51
C THR A 102 16.34 29.98 5.30
N LEU A 103 16.35 28.66 5.42
CA LEU A 103 16.80 27.79 4.33
C LEU A 103 15.89 27.91 3.09
N THR A 104 14.59 27.92 3.28
CA THR A 104 13.66 28.01 2.15
C THR A 104 13.67 29.39 1.48
N ASN A 105 13.95 30.48 2.24
CA ASN A 105 14.08 31.82 1.67
C ASN A 105 15.37 32.02 0.87
N GLN A 106 16.40 31.23 1.13
CA GLN A 106 17.68 31.31 0.45
C GLN A 106 17.77 30.40 -0.79
N MET A 107 16.74 29.63 -1.08
CA MET A 107 16.73 28.65 -2.19
C MET A 107 16.83 29.34 -3.55
N LYS A 108 17.57 28.70 -4.43
CA LYS A 108 17.64 29.00 -5.86
C LYS A 108 16.93 27.90 -6.65
N PRO A 109 16.50 28.16 -7.91
CA PRO A 109 15.94 27.11 -8.76
C PRO A 109 16.84 25.86 -8.81
N GLY A 110 16.24 24.69 -8.57
CA GLY A 110 16.94 23.41 -8.52
C GLY A 110 17.48 23.01 -7.16
N ASP A 111 17.46 23.89 -6.17
CA ASP A 111 17.84 23.54 -4.79
C ASP A 111 16.81 22.65 -4.13
N VAL A 112 17.27 21.83 -3.20
CA VAL A 112 16.45 20.91 -2.41
C VAL A 112 16.72 21.09 -0.92
N VAL A 113 15.65 21.32 -0.17
CA VAL A 113 15.66 21.40 1.30
C VAL A 113 14.74 20.31 1.83
N LEU A 114 15.19 19.56 2.84
CA LEU A 114 14.36 18.62 3.59
C LEU A 114 14.04 19.25 4.94
N LEU A 115 12.75 19.33 5.28
CA LEU A 115 12.32 19.73 6.60
C LEU A 115 12.53 18.58 7.60
N GLU A 116 12.64 18.92 8.87
CA GLU A 116 12.70 17.89 9.92
C GLU A 116 11.37 17.14 10.05
N ASN A 117 11.36 16.00 10.72
CA ASN A 117 10.22 15.10 10.88
C ASN A 117 8.95 15.85 11.31
N VAL A 118 7.93 15.84 10.44
CA VAL A 118 6.67 16.57 10.71
C VAL A 118 5.96 16.07 11.96
N ARG A 119 6.17 14.82 12.36
CA ARG A 119 5.59 14.23 13.57
C ARG A 119 6.34 14.63 14.87
N PHE A 120 7.37 15.45 14.78
CA PHE A 120 7.91 16.14 15.95
C PHE A 120 6.91 17.17 16.51
N HIS A 121 5.92 17.55 15.70
CA HIS A 121 4.81 18.39 16.11
C HIS A 121 3.55 17.55 16.31
N LYS A 122 2.96 17.64 17.49
CA LYS A 122 1.67 16.98 17.81
C LYS A 122 0.52 17.49 16.94
N GLU A 123 0.65 18.69 16.43
CA GLU A 123 -0.32 19.36 15.54
C GLU A 123 -0.45 18.67 14.17
N GLU A 124 0.59 17.98 13.72
CA GLU A 124 0.61 17.28 12.43
C GLU A 124 -0.53 16.26 12.32
N GLU A 125 -0.61 15.31 13.26
CA GLU A 125 -1.62 14.25 13.23
C GLU A 125 -3.02 14.76 13.59
N LYS A 126 -3.13 15.93 14.21
CA LYS A 126 -4.39 16.59 14.53
C LYS A 126 -4.94 17.42 13.37
N ASN A 127 -4.17 17.54 12.30
CA ASN A 127 -4.50 18.41 11.17
C ASN A 127 -4.82 19.86 11.62
N ASP A 128 -4.00 20.36 12.54
CA ASP A 128 -4.19 21.68 13.13
C ASP A 128 -4.12 22.78 12.07
N PRO A 129 -5.13 23.66 11.95
CA PRO A 129 -5.16 24.68 10.92
C PRO A 129 -3.98 25.68 10.98
N THR A 130 -3.58 26.08 12.18
CA THR A 130 -2.47 27.02 12.37
C THR A 130 -1.15 26.39 11.93
N PHE A 131 -0.87 25.17 12.32
CA PHE A 131 0.32 24.45 11.89
C PHE A 131 0.32 24.19 10.38
N SER A 132 -0.83 23.79 9.82
CA SER A 132 -0.99 23.61 8.37
C SER A 132 -0.71 24.88 7.59
N LYS A 133 -1.20 26.02 8.07
CA LYS A 133 -0.96 27.35 7.47
C LYS A 133 0.52 27.76 7.55
N GLU A 134 1.17 27.50 8.68
CA GLU A 134 2.60 27.78 8.84
C GLU A 134 3.44 26.93 7.88
N LEU A 135 3.12 25.65 7.76
CA LEU A 135 3.80 24.76 6.82
C LEU A 135 3.57 25.21 5.37
N ALA A 136 2.34 25.55 5.01
CA ALA A 136 1.99 26.04 3.69
C ALA A 136 2.68 27.38 3.35
N SER A 137 2.95 28.22 4.37
CA SER A 137 3.61 29.53 4.17
C SER A 137 5.03 29.43 3.60
N LEU A 138 5.65 28.25 3.69
CA LEU A 138 6.98 28.01 3.15
C LEU A 138 6.99 27.87 1.62
N ALA A 139 5.84 27.66 0.99
CA ALA A 139 5.77 27.31 -0.43
C ALA A 139 4.62 28.03 -1.16
N GLU A 140 4.58 27.84 -2.48
CA GLU A 140 3.55 28.39 -3.38
C GLU A 140 2.68 27.30 -4.00
N ILE A 141 3.17 26.06 -4.02
CA ILE A 141 2.50 24.88 -4.56
C ILE A 141 2.72 23.71 -3.60
N TYR A 142 1.69 22.88 -3.44
CA TYR A 142 1.78 21.63 -2.69
C TYR A 142 1.68 20.42 -3.62
N VAL A 143 2.59 19.48 -3.46
CA VAL A 143 2.60 18.19 -4.16
C VAL A 143 2.46 17.08 -3.14
N ASN A 144 1.44 16.24 -3.30
CA ASN A 144 1.32 15.01 -2.51
C ASN A 144 1.86 13.83 -3.33
N ASP A 145 2.94 13.22 -2.84
CA ASP A 145 3.58 12.05 -3.44
C ASP A 145 3.60 10.87 -2.47
N ALA A 146 2.84 10.94 -1.38
CA ALA A 146 2.80 9.97 -0.29
C ALA A 146 1.44 9.27 -0.21
N PHE A 147 1.17 8.36 -1.14
CA PHE A 147 -0.09 7.62 -1.17
C PHE A 147 -0.31 6.80 0.12
N GLY A 148 0.75 6.23 0.69
CA GLY A 148 0.68 5.42 1.92
C GLY A 148 0.12 6.15 3.14
N THR A 149 0.11 7.47 3.13
CA THR A 149 -0.46 8.30 4.20
C THR A 149 -1.72 9.05 3.78
N ALA A 150 -2.17 8.85 2.54
CA ALA A 150 -3.29 9.61 1.96
C ALA A 150 -4.65 9.32 2.59
N HIS A 151 -4.79 8.21 3.34
CA HIS A 151 -6.01 7.84 4.05
C HIS A 151 -6.20 8.61 5.36
N ARG A 152 -5.21 9.40 5.77
CA ARG A 152 -5.25 10.19 7.00
C ARG A 152 -5.19 11.69 6.69
N ALA A 153 -6.13 12.43 7.27
CA ALA A 153 -6.14 13.90 7.16
C ALA A 153 -5.18 14.50 8.19
N HIS A 154 -3.89 14.54 7.84
CA HIS A 154 -2.85 15.21 8.63
C HIS A 154 -2.49 16.56 8.00
N SER A 155 -1.79 17.42 8.72
CA SER A 155 -1.41 18.74 8.22
C SER A 155 -0.61 18.67 6.92
N SER A 156 0.41 17.80 6.85
CA SER A 156 1.27 17.67 5.66
C SER A 156 0.66 16.85 4.53
N THR A 157 -0.43 16.11 4.77
CA THR A 157 -1.09 15.26 3.75
C THR A 157 -2.37 15.87 3.21
N GLU A 158 -3.05 16.70 3.98
CA GLU A 158 -4.34 17.30 3.59
C GLU A 158 -4.45 18.77 4.00
N GLY A 159 -4.10 19.12 5.24
CA GLY A 159 -4.29 20.48 5.78
C GLY A 159 -3.68 21.60 4.95
N VAL A 160 -2.48 21.40 4.41
CA VAL A 160 -1.79 22.37 3.56
C VAL A 160 -2.55 22.67 2.27
N SER A 161 -3.39 21.78 1.81
CA SER A 161 -4.20 21.96 0.59
C SER A 161 -5.25 23.07 0.72
N HIS A 162 -5.59 23.46 1.94
CA HIS A 162 -6.50 24.58 2.19
C HIS A 162 -5.86 25.94 1.90
N TYR A 163 -4.55 25.98 1.78
CA TYR A 163 -3.77 27.23 1.62
C TYR A 163 -2.93 27.28 0.34
N LEU A 164 -2.72 26.14 -0.32
CA LEU A 164 -1.92 26.02 -1.53
C LEU A 164 -2.66 25.21 -2.61
N PRO A 165 -2.46 25.51 -3.89
CA PRO A 165 -2.91 24.61 -4.95
C PRO A 165 -2.18 23.27 -4.80
N ALA A 166 -2.95 22.18 -4.78
CA ALA A 166 -2.47 20.83 -4.50
C ALA A 166 -2.56 19.94 -5.74
N VAL A 167 -1.46 19.29 -6.09
CA VAL A 167 -1.38 18.37 -7.23
C VAL A 167 -0.67 17.08 -6.84
N ALA A 168 -0.83 16.04 -7.64
CA ALA A 168 -0.20 14.74 -7.42
C ALA A 168 1.23 14.69 -7.95
N GLY A 169 2.14 14.08 -7.19
CA GLY A 169 3.42 13.62 -7.72
C GLY A 169 3.24 12.33 -8.53
N PHE A 170 4.33 11.82 -9.10
CA PHE A 170 4.28 10.64 -9.97
C PHE A 170 3.89 9.35 -9.27
N LEU A 171 4.29 9.17 -8.00
CA LEU A 171 3.86 8.00 -7.21
C LEU A 171 2.36 8.04 -6.94
N MET A 172 1.86 9.18 -6.51
CA MET A 172 0.43 9.38 -6.28
C MET A 172 -0.37 9.18 -7.57
N GLU A 173 0.11 9.72 -8.68
CA GLU A 173 -0.51 9.55 -10.00
C GLU A 173 -0.67 8.08 -10.38
N LYS A 174 0.39 7.27 -10.21
CA LYS A 174 0.34 5.83 -10.51
C LYS A 174 -0.70 5.10 -9.66
N GLU A 175 -0.73 5.39 -8.36
CA GLU A 175 -1.70 4.77 -7.46
C GLU A 175 -3.14 5.14 -7.84
N ILE A 176 -3.39 6.41 -8.13
CA ILE A 176 -4.71 6.89 -8.57
C ILE A 176 -5.11 6.25 -9.90
N ASP A 177 -4.20 6.22 -10.87
CA ASP A 177 -4.49 5.70 -12.20
C ASP A 177 -4.76 4.19 -12.18
N PHE A 178 -3.93 3.41 -11.51
CA PHE A 178 -4.09 1.95 -11.49
C PHE A 178 -5.22 1.49 -10.56
N LEU A 179 -5.22 1.92 -9.31
CA LEU A 179 -6.28 1.53 -8.38
C LEU A 179 -7.63 2.17 -8.75
N GLY A 180 -7.62 3.45 -9.09
CA GLY A 180 -8.83 4.15 -9.51
C GLY A 180 -9.40 3.58 -10.81
N GLY A 181 -8.56 3.38 -11.80
CA GLY A 181 -8.96 2.78 -13.07
C GLY A 181 -9.56 1.39 -12.93
N ALA A 182 -8.95 0.56 -12.09
CA ALA A 182 -9.45 -0.79 -11.82
C ALA A 182 -10.81 -0.80 -11.10
N LEU A 183 -11.06 0.19 -10.24
CA LEU A 183 -12.33 0.27 -9.49
C LEU A 183 -13.44 0.98 -10.26
N GLU A 184 -13.10 2.00 -11.05
CA GLU A 184 -14.11 2.81 -11.77
C GLU A 184 -14.57 2.15 -13.08
N ASN A 185 -13.64 1.61 -13.87
CA ASN A 185 -13.95 1.02 -15.17
C ASN A 185 -12.97 -0.11 -15.52
N PRO A 186 -13.03 -1.23 -14.79
CA PRO A 186 -12.11 -2.34 -15.04
C PRO A 186 -12.37 -3.00 -16.37
N ALA A 187 -11.30 -3.35 -17.10
CA ALA A 187 -11.39 -4.26 -18.23
C ALA A 187 -11.78 -5.66 -17.72
N LYS A 188 -12.79 -6.25 -18.31
CA LYS A 188 -13.33 -7.56 -17.90
C LYS A 188 -12.82 -8.70 -18.76
N PRO A 189 -12.66 -9.92 -18.22
CA PRO A 189 -12.98 -10.35 -16.86
C PRO A 189 -12.10 -9.70 -15.79
N PHE A 190 -12.74 -9.25 -14.70
CA PHE A 190 -12.08 -8.67 -13.54
C PHE A 190 -12.07 -9.67 -12.39
N ILE A 191 -10.89 -10.02 -11.89
CA ILE A 191 -10.70 -11.01 -10.84
C ILE A 191 -10.00 -10.37 -9.66
N ALA A 192 -10.52 -10.60 -8.45
CA ALA A 192 -9.85 -10.22 -7.22
C ALA A 192 -9.32 -11.46 -6.51
N ILE A 193 -8.15 -11.34 -5.92
CA ILE A 193 -7.50 -12.35 -5.07
C ILE A 193 -7.29 -11.73 -3.71
N LEU A 194 -7.92 -12.29 -2.69
CA LEU A 194 -7.80 -11.84 -1.32
C LEU A 194 -7.26 -12.95 -0.43
N GLY A 195 -6.27 -12.60 0.36
CA GLY A 195 -5.68 -13.47 1.36
C GLY A 195 -5.54 -12.75 2.70
N GLY A 196 -4.81 -13.37 3.61
CA GLY A 196 -4.64 -12.89 4.97
C GLY A 196 -5.37 -13.75 5.98
N ALA A 197 -5.25 -13.40 7.28
CA ALA A 197 -5.72 -14.27 8.37
C ALA A 197 -7.20 -14.09 8.71
N LYS A 198 -7.74 -12.87 8.56
CA LYS A 198 -9.05 -12.50 9.12
C LYS A 198 -10.00 -11.92 8.08
N VAL A 199 -11.22 -12.43 8.05
CA VAL A 199 -12.32 -11.87 7.25
C VAL A 199 -12.64 -10.45 7.71
N SER A 200 -12.63 -10.21 9.03
CA SER A 200 -12.95 -8.91 9.62
C SER A 200 -12.06 -7.77 9.11
N ASP A 201 -10.82 -8.07 8.76
CA ASP A 201 -9.88 -7.07 8.21
C ASP A 201 -10.17 -6.72 6.75
N LYS A 202 -10.95 -7.54 6.05
CA LYS A 202 -11.20 -7.42 4.61
C LYS A 202 -12.67 -7.19 4.24
N ILE A 203 -13.57 -7.07 5.21
CA ILE A 203 -15.02 -6.95 4.95
C ILE A 203 -15.34 -5.84 3.98
N GLY A 204 -14.85 -4.63 4.23
CA GLY A 204 -15.12 -3.48 3.38
C GLY A 204 -14.60 -3.67 1.95
N VAL A 205 -13.44 -4.29 1.81
CA VAL A 205 -12.85 -4.64 0.50
C VAL A 205 -13.72 -5.66 -0.21
N ILE A 206 -14.12 -6.73 0.48
CA ILE A 206 -14.97 -7.79 -0.10
C ILE A 206 -16.30 -7.21 -0.57
N GLU A 207 -16.98 -6.43 0.26
CA GLU A 207 -18.28 -5.84 -0.09
C GLU A 207 -18.18 -4.91 -1.30
N ASN A 208 -17.15 -4.08 -1.36
CA ASN A 208 -16.96 -3.18 -2.50
C ASN A 208 -16.60 -3.95 -3.77
N LEU A 209 -15.71 -4.94 -3.68
CA LEU A 209 -15.29 -5.73 -4.84
C LEU A 209 -16.40 -6.63 -5.38
N LEU A 210 -17.30 -7.14 -4.53
CA LEU A 210 -18.46 -7.94 -4.99
C LEU A 210 -19.36 -7.19 -5.97
N GLU A 211 -19.38 -5.85 -5.90
CA GLU A 211 -20.11 -5.02 -6.84
C GLU A 211 -19.44 -4.91 -8.23
N LYS A 212 -18.19 -5.34 -8.35
CA LYS A 212 -17.32 -5.00 -9.49
C LYS A 212 -16.70 -6.20 -10.19
N VAL A 213 -16.35 -7.24 -9.45
CA VAL A 213 -15.60 -8.39 -9.98
C VAL A 213 -16.47 -9.45 -10.59
N ASP A 214 -15.90 -10.22 -11.50
CA ASP A 214 -16.53 -11.42 -12.05
C ASP A 214 -16.24 -12.65 -11.19
N LYS A 215 -15.05 -12.72 -10.61
CA LYS A 215 -14.61 -13.79 -9.71
C LYS A 215 -13.87 -13.22 -8.52
N LEU A 216 -14.04 -13.85 -7.36
CA LEU A 216 -13.32 -13.55 -6.13
C LEU A 216 -12.63 -14.81 -5.62
N ILE A 217 -11.31 -14.80 -5.63
CA ILE A 217 -10.48 -15.88 -5.12
C ILE A 217 -10.11 -15.56 -3.67
N ILE A 218 -10.39 -16.47 -2.76
CA ILE A 218 -10.11 -16.31 -1.33
C ILE A 218 -9.14 -17.40 -0.89
N GLY A 219 -8.04 -16.99 -0.29
CA GLY A 219 -7.04 -17.89 0.30
C GLY A 219 -6.58 -17.37 1.66
N GLY A 220 -5.50 -17.95 2.17
CA GLY A 220 -4.98 -17.62 3.48
C GLY A 220 -5.87 -18.11 4.62
N GLY A 221 -5.59 -17.68 5.84
CA GLY A 221 -6.33 -18.08 7.03
C GLY A 221 -7.81 -17.74 6.99
N MET A 222 -8.18 -16.62 6.36
CA MET A 222 -9.58 -16.20 6.24
C MET A 222 -10.46 -17.23 5.47
N ALA A 223 -9.86 -18.02 4.60
CA ALA A 223 -10.60 -19.04 3.85
C ALA A 223 -11.23 -20.10 4.76
N PHE A 224 -10.59 -20.41 5.88
CA PHE A 224 -11.12 -21.40 6.82
C PHE A 224 -12.38 -20.93 7.53
N THR A 225 -12.53 -19.63 7.75
CA THR A 225 -13.79 -19.07 8.26
C THR A 225 -14.93 -19.30 7.28
N PHE A 226 -14.69 -19.10 5.97
CA PHE A 226 -15.69 -19.41 4.94
C PHE A 226 -16.00 -20.90 4.85
N LEU A 227 -14.98 -21.77 4.91
CA LEU A 227 -15.18 -23.22 4.85
C LEU A 227 -15.99 -23.73 6.05
N LYS A 228 -15.69 -23.25 7.25
CA LYS A 228 -16.47 -23.59 8.45
C LYS A 228 -17.90 -23.07 8.37
N ALA A 229 -18.09 -21.85 7.85
CA ALA A 229 -19.42 -21.28 7.62
C ALA A 229 -20.27 -22.15 6.70
N GLN A 230 -19.65 -22.87 5.77
CA GLN A 230 -20.31 -23.84 4.89
C GLN A 230 -20.54 -25.21 5.54
N GLY A 231 -20.15 -25.40 6.80
CA GLY A 231 -20.30 -26.66 7.54
C GLY A 231 -19.16 -27.65 7.40
N HIS A 232 -18.02 -27.23 6.86
CA HIS A 232 -16.86 -28.13 6.70
C HIS A 232 -15.98 -28.18 7.95
N LYS A 233 -15.19 -29.24 8.05
CA LYS A 233 -14.24 -29.47 9.14
C LYS A 233 -12.89 -28.83 8.78
N ILE A 234 -12.44 -27.92 9.60
CA ILE A 234 -11.19 -27.18 9.38
C ILE A 234 -10.07 -27.54 10.37
N GLY A 235 -10.26 -28.58 11.19
CA GLY A 235 -9.29 -28.96 12.23
C GLY A 235 -9.06 -27.82 13.22
N LYS A 236 -7.80 -27.59 13.56
CA LYS A 236 -7.41 -26.47 14.43
C LYS A 236 -6.94 -25.24 13.64
N SER A 237 -7.34 -25.11 12.37
CA SER A 237 -7.02 -23.95 11.53
C SER A 237 -7.58 -22.67 12.14
N ILE A 238 -6.91 -21.54 11.87
CA ILE A 238 -7.38 -20.23 12.29
C ILE A 238 -8.81 -19.98 11.80
N CYS A 239 -9.66 -19.48 12.67
CA CYS A 239 -11.06 -19.18 12.35
C CYS A 239 -11.60 -18.08 13.23
N GLU A 240 -12.37 -17.18 12.65
CA GLU A 240 -13.13 -16.17 13.38
C GLU A 240 -14.54 -16.73 13.65
N GLU A 241 -14.72 -17.42 14.79
CA GLU A 241 -15.99 -18.07 15.16
C GLU A 241 -17.18 -17.09 15.23
N ASP A 242 -16.94 -15.85 15.60
CA ASP A 242 -17.94 -14.79 15.67
C ASP A 242 -18.28 -14.16 14.31
N LYS A 243 -17.61 -14.60 13.23
CA LYS A 243 -17.79 -14.10 11.86
C LYS A 243 -18.38 -15.13 10.88
N LEU A 244 -18.81 -16.29 11.36
CA LEU A 244 -19.39 -17.33 10.50
C LEU A 244 -20.65 -16.86 9.78
N ASP A 245 -21.54 -16.15 10.47
CA ASP A 245 -22.76 -15.61 9.86
C ASP A 245 -22.44 -14.55 8.80
N LEU A 246 -21.44 -13.71 9.06
CA LEU A 246 -20.94 -12.75 8.09
C LEU A 246 -20.40 -13.42 6.84
N ALA A 247 -19.62 -14.50 7.01
CA ALA A 247 -19.07 -15.28 5.89
C ALA A 247 -20.21 -15.88 5.04
N ARG A 248 -21.28 -16.41 5.68
CA ARG A 248 -22.46 -16.90 4.98
C ARG A 248 -23.16 -15.78 4.19
N ASP A 249 -23.29 -14.60 4.78
CA ASP A 249 -23.91 -13.46 4.12
C ASP A 249 -23.10 -13.01 2.89
N ILE A 250 -21.78 -13.02 2.97
CA ILE A 250 -20.89 -12.71 1.84
C ILE A 250 -21.09 -13.72 0.71
N LEU A 251 -21.11 -15.03 1.02
CA LEU A 251 -21.34 -16.07 0.03
C LEU A 251 -22.68 -15.92 -0.66
N LYS A 252 -23.72 -15.58 0.10
CA LYS A 252 -25.07 -15.33 -0.43
C LYS A 252 -25.10 -14.09 -1.34
N LYS A 253 -24.49 -12.99 -0.91
CA LYS A 253 -24.39 -11.78 -1.72
C LYS A 253 -23.67 -12.03 -3.04
N ALA A 254 -22.58 -12.80 -3.01
CA ALA A 254 -21.87 -13.18 -4.20
C ALA A 254 -22.75 -13.94 -5.19
N GLU A 255 -23.52 -14.90 -4.71
CA GLU A 255 -24.47 -15.65 -5.52
C GLU A 255 -25.52 -14.74 -6.15
N GLU A 256 -26.12 -13.84 -5.37
CA GLU A 256 -27.13 -12.86 -5.83
C GLU A 256 -26.54 -11.94 -6.91
N LYS A 257 -25.27 -11.56 -6.79
CA LYS A 257 -24.55 -10.68 -7.74
C LYS A 257 -23.91 -11.43 -8.89
N LYS A 258 -24.04 -12.75 -8.94
CA LYS A 258 -23.42 -13.62 -9.95
C LYS A 258 -21.91 -13.53 -9.95
N VAL A 259 -21.30 -13.35 -8.79
CA VAL A 259 -19.87 -13.40 -8.59
C VAL A 259 -19.47 -14.80 -8.14
N GLU A 260 -18.58 -15.45 -8.87
CA GLU A 260 -18.05 -16.75 -8.47
C GLU A 260 -16.99 -16.56 -7.38
N ILE A 261 -17.24 -17.16 -6.20
CA ILE A 261 -16.24 -17.22 -5.13
C ILE A 261 -15.52 -18.56 -5.21
N LEU A 262 -14.19 -18.55 -5.30
CA LEU A 262 -13.36 -19.74 -5.30
C LEU A 262 -12.63 -19.84 -3.95
N LEU A 263 -12.86 -20.95 -3.27
CA LEU A 263 -12.22 -21.30 -2.00
C LEU A 263 -11.24 -22.45 -2.22
N PRO A 264 -10.24 -22.63 -1.32
CA PRO A 264 -9.33 -23.76 -1.42
C PRO A 264 -10.06 -25.12 -1.40
N VAL A 265 -9.65 -26.02 -2.28
CA VAL A 265 -10.16 -27.40 -2.34
C VAL A 265 -9.23 -28.38 -1.62
N ASP A 266 -7.94 -28.05 -1.53
CA ASP A 266 -6.96 -28.75 -0.72
C ASP A 266 -6.08 -27.77 0.04
N SER A 267 -5.49 -28.21 1.13
CA SER A 267 -4.68 -27.38 2.01
C SER A 267 -3.40 -28.09 2.40
N HIS A 268 -2.32 -27.35 2.47
CA HIS A 268 -1.07 -27.77 3.06
C HIS A 268 -1.18 -27.56 4.57
N VAL A 269 -1.21 -28.66 5.32
CA VAL A 269 -1.50 -28.67 6.75
C VAL A 269 -0.32 -29.19 7.55
N ALA A 270 -0.25 -28.81 8.82
CA ALA A 270 0.76 -29.28 9.75
C ALA A 270 0.18 -29.42 11.15
N LYS A 271 0.91 -30.17 12.01
CA LYS A 271 0.54 -30.34 13.42
C LYS A 271 0.77 -29.05 14.23
N ASP A 272 1.79 -28.27 13.86
CA ASP A 272 2.20 -27.08 14.59
C ASP A 272 2.54 -25.95 13.62
N TYR A 273 2.43 -24.72 14.11
CA TYR A 273 2.81 -23.50 13.39
C TYR A 273 4.34 -23.39 13.38
N SER A 274 4.98 -24.14 12.49
CA SER A 274 6.43 -24.22 12.38
C SER A 274 6.83 -24.70 10.99
N ASN A 275 7.93 -24.18 10.47
CA ASN A 275 8.49 -24.63 9.19
C ASN A 275 8.97 -26.11 9.26
N ASP A 276 9.32 -26.60 10.44
CA ASP A 276 9.86 -27.93 10.65
C ASP A 276 8.81 -28.96 11.11
N ALA A 277 7.55 -28.55 11.27
CA ALA A 277 6.48 -29.45 11.68
C ALA A 277 6.19 -30.51 10.61
N GLU A 278 5.70 -31.65 11.08
CA GLU A 278 5.18 -32.69 10.18
C GLU A 278 3.99 -32.16 9.40
N ASP A 279 4.07 -32.24 8.08
CA ASP A 279 3.13 -31.64 7.15
C ASP A 279 2.57 -32.65 6.15
N SER A 280 1.42 -32.32 5.58
CA SER A 280 0.77 -33.10 4.53
C SER A 280 -0.20 -32.25 3.73
N ILE A 281 -0.70 -32.81 2.63
CA ILE A 281 -1.76 -32.17 1.82
C ILE A 281 -3.05 -32.94 2.11
N VAL A 282 -4.09 -32.23 2.49
CA VAL A 282 -5.41 -32.81 2.77
C VAL A 282 -6.51 -32.03 2.05
N HIS A 283 -7.68 -32.66 1.91
CA HIS A 283 -8.85 -31.97 1.38
C HIS A 283 -9.30 -30.86 2.34
N SER A 284 -9.56 -29.68 1.82
CA SER A 284 -9.89 -28.50 2.66
C SER A 284 -11.22 -28.61 3.40
N LYS A 285 -12.11 -29.50 2.97
CA LYS A 285 -13.41 -29.71 3.62
C LYS A 285 -13.37 -30.72 4.76
N GLU A 286 -12.26 -31.42 4.93
CA GLU A 286 -12.11 -32.46 5.96
C GLU A 286 -10.71 -32.46 6.56
N ILE A 287 -10.31 -31.34 7.16
CA ILE A 287 -9.02 -31.22 7.84
C ILE A 287 -9.11 -31.97 9.19
N PRO A 288 -8.21 -32.91 9.45
CA PRO A 288 -8.16 -33.59 10.74
C PRO A 288 -8.06 -32.66 11.95
N ASP A 289 -8.66 -33.06 13.08
CA ASP A 289 -8.76 -32.21 14.27
C ASP A 289 -7.42 -31.76 14.87
N ASP A 290 -6.36 -32.54 14.65
CA ASP A 290 -5.01 -32.24 15.14
C ASP A 290 -4.14 -31.46 14.17
N LEU A 291 -4.68 -31.06 13.01
CA LEU A 291 -3.95 -30.34 11.96
C LEU A 291 -4.54 -28.97 11.70
N GLU A 292 -3.66 -28.04 11.30
CA GLU A 292 -4.03 -26.69 10.88
C GLU A 292 -3.55 -26.42 9.45
N GLY A 293 -4.36 -25.70 8.69
CA GLY A 293 -4.00 -25.26 7.35
C GLY A 293 -3.04 -24.08 7.38
N LEU A 294 -1.94 -24.18 6.63
CA LEU A 294 -0.90 -23.14 6.59
C LEU A 294 -0.65 -22.62 5.17
N ASP A 295 -1.16 -23.30 4.14
CA ASP A 295 -1.07 -22.85 2.75
C ASP A 295 -2.17 -23.55 1.92
N ILE A 296 -2.43 -23.05 0.74
CA ILE A 296 -3.25 -23.73 -0.27
C ILE A 296 -2.46 -24.92 -0.84
N GLY A 297 -3.17 -25.96 -1.24
CA GLY A 297 -2.56 -27.13 -1.84
C GLY A 297 -2.44 -27.05 -3.37
N PRO A 298 -1.85 -28.08 -3.99
CA PRO A 298 -1.59 -28.09 -5.43
C PRO A 298 -2.85 -28.08 -6.30
N ASP A 299 -3.93 -28.74 -5.88
CA ASP A 299 -5.19 -28.71 -6.64
C ASP A 299 -5.86 -27.35 -6.57
N THR A 300 -5.74 -26.66 -5.45
CA THR A 300 -6.19 -25.27 -5.29
C THR A 300 -5.42 -24.33 -6.21
N ILE A 301 -4.11 -24.50 -6.29
CA ILE A 301 -3.26 -23.71 -7.21
C ILE A 301 -3.76 -23.86 -8.65
N LYS A 302 -4.01 -25.08 -9.09
CA LYS A 302 -4.53 -25.36 -10.44
C LYS A 302 -5.91 -24.73 -10.65
N LEU A 303 -6.79 -24.81 -9.64
CA LEU A 303 -8.11 -24.21 -9.68
C LEU A 303 -8.03 -22.69 -9.84
N PHE A 304 -7.16 -22.05 -9.07
CA PHE A 304 -6.97 -20.60 -9.12
C PHE A 304 -6.32 -20.15 -10.43
N GLU A 305 -5.33 -20.89 -10.92
CA GLU A 305 -4.72 -20.64 -12.23
C GLU A 305 -5.76 -20.67 -13.36
N LYS A 306 -6.60 -21.71 -13.36
CA LYS A 306 -7.67 -21.84 -14.33
C LYS A 306 -8.69 -20.70 -14.25
N ALA A 307 -9.03 -20.28 -13.04
CA ALA A 307 -9.95 -19.18 -12.82
C ALA A 307 -9.43 -17.84 -13.39
N MET A 308 -8.13 -17.67 -13.47
CA MET A 308 -7.49 -16.46 -13.98
C MET A 308 -7.29 -16.46 -15.50
N GLU A 309 -7.56 -17.58 -16.19
CA GLU A 309 -7.42 -17.63 -17.64
C GLU A 309 -8.32 -16.59 -18.33
N GLY A 310 -7.72 -15.80 -19.23
CA GLY A 310 -8.44 -14.76 -19.95
C GLY A 310 -8.76 -13.50 -19.17
N ALA A 311 -8.32 -13.39 -17.91
CA ALA A 311 -8.51 -12.19 -17.10
C ALA A 311 -7.89 -10.96 -17.78
N LYS A 312 -8.57 -9.82 -17.69
CA LYS A 312 -8.08 -8.53 -18.22
C LYS A 312 -7.61 -7.61 -17.08
N THR A 313 -8.17 -7.76 -15.89
CA THR A 313 -7.79 -7.01 -14.70
C THR A 313 -7.74 -7.97 -13.51
N ILE A 314 -6.65 -7.88 -12.75
CA ILE A 314 -6.48 -8.66 -11.52
C ILE A 314 -6.04 -7.71 -10.41
N ILE A 315 -6.75 -7.74 -9.28
CA ILE A 315 -6.33 -7.09 -8.03
C ILE A 315 -6.03 -8.19 -7.01
N TRP A 316 -4.87 -8.12 -6.39
CA TRP A 316 -4.47 -9.07 -5.36
C TRP A 316 -4.02 -8.35 -4.09
N ASN A 317 -4.58 -8.73 -2.95
CA ASN A 317 -4.21 -8.21 -1.63
C ASN A 317 -4.21 -9.34 -0.59
N GLY A 318 -3.05 -9.63 -0.03
CA GLY A 318 -2.85 -10.59 1.04
C GLY A 318 -2.31 -11.95 0.60
N PRO A 319 -1.45 -12.58 1.42
CA PRO A 319 -0.84 -13.86 1.09
C PRO A 319 -1.85 -15.00 1.20
N LEU A 320 -1.58 -16.09 0.46
CA LEU A 320 -2.44 -17.28 0.42
C LEU A 320 -2.00 -18.37 1.39
N GLY A 321 -0.89 -18.16 2.08
CA GLY A 321 -0.33 -19.04 3.07
C GLY A 321 0.57 -18.28 4.04
N VAL A 322 1.20 -19.01 4.96
CA VAL A 322 2.10 -18.47 5.98
C VAL A 322 3.48 -18.23 5.36
N CYS A 323 3.64 -17.11 4.66
CA CYS A 323 4.82 -16.83 3.84
C CYS A 323 6.12 -16.58 4.62
N GLU A 324 6.05 -16.40 5.93
CA GLU A 324 7.24 -16.35 6.79
C GLU A 324 7.96 -17.71 6.86
N PHE A 325 7.28 -18.81 6.50
CA PHE A 325 7.87 -20.13 6.40
C PHE A 325 8.00 -20.57 4.95
N SER A 326 9.19 -20.97 4.53
CA SER A 326 9.46 -21.36 3.14
C SER A 326 8.59 -22.51 2.63
N LYS A 327 8.21 -23.44 3.51
CA LYS A 327 7.29 -24.54 3.17
C LYS A 327 5.91 -24.06 2.74
N TYR A 328 5.43 -22.97 3.32
CA TYR A 328 4.04 -22.52 3.18
C TYR A 328 3.92 -21.25 2.34
N GLU A 329 4.96 -20.90 1.60
CA GLU A 329 4.92 -19.82 0.61
C GLU A 329 4.62 -20.32 -0.83
N VAL A 330 4.55 -21.64 -1.02
CA VAL A 330 4.41 -22.28 -2.34
C VAL A 330 3.15 -21.80 -3.05
N GLY A 331 2.02 -21.76 -2.37
CA GLY A 331 0.75 -21.33 -2.94
C GLY A 331 0.81 -19.89 -3.43
N THR A 332 1.32 -18.99 -2.60
CA THR A 332 1.49 -17.57 -2.94
C THR A 332 2.44 -17.41 -4.13
N ARG A 333 3.55 -18.16 -4.14
CA ARG A 333 4.53 -18.14 -5.22
C ARG A 333 3.92 -18.59 -6.56
N GLU A 334 3.24 -19.72 -6.58
CA GLU A 334 2.68 -20.27 -7.81
C GLU A 334 1.54 -19.40 -8.35
N VAL A 335 0.71 -18.84 -7.48
CA VAL A 335 -0.32 -17.88 -7.89
C VAL A 335 0.31 -16.58 -8.43
N ALA A 336 1.39 -16.10 -7.82
CA ALA A 336 2.12 -14.94 -8.34
C ALA A 336 2.64 -15.17 -9.76
N LYS A 337 3.19 -16.35 -10.03
CA LYS A 337 3.62 -16.74 -11.39
C LYS A 337 2.44 -16.77 -12.36
N ALA A 338 1.31 -17.30 -11.94
CA ALA A 338 0.10 -17.34 -12.76
C ALA A 338 -0.42 -15.95 -13.08
N VAL A 339 -0.48 -15.05 -12.11
CA VAL A 339 -0.87 -13.65 -12.30
C VAL A 339 0.05 -12.98 -13.32
N ALA A 340 1.36 -13.14 -13.16
CA ALA A 340 2.35 -12.59 -14.09
C ALA A 340 2.18 -13.12 -15.53
N ALA A 341 1.76 -14.36 -15.67
CA ALA A 341 1.59 -15.00 -16.98
C ALA A 341 0.29 -14.63 -17.71
N THR A 342 -0.69 -14.04 -17.02
CA THR A 342 -2.00 -13.72 -17.63
C THR A 342 -1.96 -12.62 -18.68
N GLY A 343 -0.98 -11.71 -18.60
CA GLY A 343 -0.96 -10.49 -19.41
C GLY A 343 -2.03 -9.47 -19.03
N ALA A 344 -2.77 -9.70 -17.94
CA ALA A 344 -3.77 -8.77 -17.42
C ALA A 344 -3.12 -7.51 -16.82
N ILE A 345 -3.91 -6.45 -16.70
CA ILE A 345 -3.53 -5.33 -15.82
C ILE A 345 -3.59 -5.88 -14.40
N SER A 346 -2.43 -6.07 -13.80
CA SER A 346 -2.29 -6.68 -12.48
C SER A 346 -1.83 -5.66 -11.44
N ILE A 347 -2.58 -5.57 -10.35
CA ILE A 347 -2.32 -4.65 -9.24
C ILE A 347 -2.19 -5.47 -7.98
N VAL A 348 -1.05 -5.39 -7.33
CA VAL A 348 -0.77 -6.13 -6.10
C VAL A 348 -0.56 -5.14 -4.96
N GLY A 349 -1.29 -5.32 -3.87
CA GLY A 349 -1.16 -4.55 -2.64
C GLY A 349 -0.93 -5.45 -1.44
N GLY A 350 -0.55 -4.83 -0.33
CA GLY A 350 -0.20 -5.54 0.90
C GLY A 350 1.29 -5.89 0.97
N GLY A 351 1.88 -5.68 2.14
CA GLY A 351 3.31 -5.85 2.34
C GLY A 351 3.82 -7.25 2.02
N ASP A 352 3.11 -8.28 2.49
CA ASP A 352 3.51 -9.68 2.31
C ASP A 352 3.41 -10.13 0.85
N SER A 353 2.34 -9.72 0.17
CA SER A 353 2.14 -10.05 -1.25
C SER A 353 3.20 -9.38 -2.13
N ALA A 354 3.47 -8.09 -1.88
CA ALA A 354 4.49 -7.34 -2.60
C ALA A 354 5.89 -7.93 -2.35
N ALA A 355 6.20 -8.27 -1.11
CA ALA A 355 7.48 -8.89 -0.73
C ALA A 355 7.68 -10.25 -1.43
N ALA A 356 6.63 -11.06 -1.50
CA ALA A 356 6.67 -12.35 -2.20
C ALA A 356 6.99 -12.16 -3.69
N ILE A 357 6.35 -11.21 -4.33
CA ILE A 357 6.56 -10.92 -5.76
C ILE A 357 7.98 -10.42 -6.02
N GLU A 358 8.50 -9.54 -5.18
CA GLU A 358 9.87 -9.04 -5.29
C GLU A 358 10.90 -10.14 -5.07
N LYS A 359 10.70 -10.98 -4.05
CA LYS A 359 11.57 -12.11 -3.74
C LYS A 359 11.66 -13.10 -4.91
N LEU A 360 10.59 -13.25 -5.67
CA LEU A 360 10.52 -14.15 -6.82
C LEU A 360 11.08 -13.53 -8.11
N GLY A 361 11.46 -12.26 -8.08
CA GLY A 361 11.93 -11.56 -9.28
C GLY A 361 10.84 -11.31 -10.31
N LEU A 362 9.57 -11.24 -9.90
CA LEU A 362 8.41 -11.06 -10.78
C LEU A 362 7.87 -9.62 -10.81
N ALA A 363 8.52 -8.68 -10.11
CA ALA A 363 8.02 -7.31 -9.98
C ALA A 363 7.77 -6.61 -11.32
N ASP A 364 8.65 -6.79 -12.28
CA ASP A 364 8.54 -6.19 -13.64
C ASP A 364 7.44 -6.84 -14.50
N LYS A 365 6.89 -7.97 -14.09
CA LYS A 365 5.78 -8.64 -14.78
C LYS A 365 4.42 -8.29 -14.20
N ILE A 366 4.40 -7.55 -13.10
CA ILE A 366 3.19 -7.03 -12.45
C ILE A 366 3.04 -5.57 -12.89
N THR A 367 1.84 -5.19 -13.32
CA THR A 367 1.59 -3.85 -13.84
C THR A 367 1.85 -2.76 -12.79
N HIS A 368 1.35 -2.97 -11.57
CA HIS A 368 1.55 -2.03 -10.47
C HIS A 368 1.60 -2.76 -9.13
N ILE A 369 2.66 -2.50 -8.37
CA ILE A 369 2.77 -2.94 -6.97
C ILE A 369 2.52 -1.73 -6.10
N SER A 370 1.37 -1.72 -5.40
CA SER A 370 1.01 -0.62 -4.54
C SER A 370 1.88 -0.60 -3.28
N THR A 371 2.41 0.57 -2.96
CA THR A 371 3.16 0.81 -1.72
C THR A 371 2.28 1.40 -0.62
N GLY A 372 0.98 1.54 -0.91
CA GLY A 372 0.05 2.29 -0.07
C GLY A 372 -0.37 1.61 1.24
N GLY A 373 -0.13 0.31 1.41
CA GLY A 373 -0.50 -0.39 2.64
C GLY A 373 -1.98 -0.18 3.02
N GLY A 374 -2.20 0.44 4.19
CA GLY A 374 -3.54 0.76 4.69
C GLY A 374 -4.33 1.71 3.79
N ALA A 375 -3.66 2.65 3.13
CA ALA A 375 -4.31 3.56 2.19
C ALA A 375 -4.86 2.80 0.96
N SER A 376 -4.08 1.85 0.42
CA SER A 376 -4.53 0.99 -0.68
C SER A 376 -5.76 0.18 -0.28
N LEU A 377 -5.74 -0.37 0.93
CA LEU A 377 -6.85 -1.15 1.45
C LEU A 377 -8.12 -0.31 1.60
N GLU A 378 -8.02 0.87 2.19
CA GLU A 378 -9.16 1.80 2.30
C GLU A 378 -9.68 2.25 0.93
N PHE A 379 -8.77 2.45 -0.03
CA PHE A 379 -9.17 2.78 -1.40
C PHE A 379 -9.96 1.63 -2.04
N LEU A 380 -9.52 0.38 -1.83
CA LEU A 380 -10.23 -0.82 -2.30
C LEU A 380 -11.59 -1.01 -1.62
N GLU A 381 -11.78 -0.47 -0.42
CA GLU A 381 -13.07 -0.42 0.26
C GLU A 381 -14.04 0.60 -0.35
N GLY A 382 -13.59 1.40 -1.31
CA GLY A 382 -14.38 2.46 -1.93
C GLY A 382 -14.39 3.75 -1.14
N LYS A 383 -13.55 3.88 -0.13
CA LYS A 383 -13.47 5.10 0.68
C LYS A 383 -12.74 6.21 -0.07
N LYS A 384 -13.19 7.43 0.16
CA LYS A 384 -12.49 8.63 -0.30
C LYS A 384 -11.32 8.91 0.62
N LEU A 385 -10.11 9.04 0.04
CA LEU A 385 -8.90 9.31 0.81
C LEU A 385 -8.66 10.82 0.91
N PRO A 386 -8.54 11.40 2.12
CA PRO A 386 -8.33 12.84 2.26
C PRO A 386 -7.15 13.39 1.47
N GLY A 387 -6.03 12.66 1.45
CA GLY A 387 -4.83 13.09 0.72
C GLY A 387 -4.95 13.00 -0.80
N VAL A 388 -5.98 12.33 -1.32
CA VAL A 388 -6.32 12.29 -2.76
C VAL A 388 -7.41 13.31 -3.07
N GLU A 389 -8.48 13.33 -2.27
CA GLU A 389 -9.62 14.24 -2.48
C GLU A 389 -9.21 15.71 -2.45
N CYS A 390 -8.19 16.06 -1.66
CA CYS A 390 -7.68 17.43 -1.56
C CYS A 390 -6.96 17.93 -2.81
N LEU A 391 -6.60 17.04 -3.74
CA LEU A 391 -5.93 17.40 -4.98
C LEU A 391 -6.90 18.03 -5.97
N LEU A 392 -6.40 18.99 -6.76
CA LEU A 392 -7.18 19.66 -7.80
C LEU A 392 -7.59 18.68 -8.90
N ASP A 393 -8.82 18.81 -9.37
CA ASP A 393 -9.32 18.07 -10.53
C ASP A 393 -8.81 18.71 -11.84
N LYS A 394 -8.60 17.88 -12.88
CA LYS A 394 -8.29 18.35 -14.23
C LYS A 394 -9.46 19.03 -14.87
#